data_e21eea05c2109b8ce0225cb0f8f3c778
#
_entry.id   e21eea05c2109b8ce0225cb0f8f3c778
#
_cell.length_a   1.000
_cell.length_b   1.000
_cell.length_c   1.000
_cell.angle_alpha   90.00
_cell.angle_beta   90.00
_cell.angle_gamma   90.00
#
_symmetry.space_group_name_H-M   'P 1'
#
loop_
_entity.id
_entity.type
_entity.pdbx_description
1 polymer ?
#
loop_
_entity_poly.entity_id
_entity_poly.type
_entity_poly.pdbx_seq_one_letter_code
_entity_poly.pdbx_strand_id
1 'polypeptide(L)'
;MALALLATACGGGGDDSGGGGNSAGGAEGTPTPGGKLTYGLEAETADGWCLPEAQLAISGIMVARTVYDTLTRPNAEGKYEPWLAESVEPNADATMWTIKLRDGIKFHDGTALDATVVKNNLDAYRGTYPTRHPLLFSFTFNNIASVDVVDPLTVSVTMKEPWVAFDAFLYGSGRVGMMAQAQLDDTQNCAENMIGTGPFMKKEWVPNQKFVAEKNPDYWAKDAEGNQLPYLDEVTFVPIVEVAQRVNALESGDINAMHTSDPSTISDLRGIADSGDINLTESTKFGEVTYIMLNSSKPPFDNVNARKALAYAFNFDDYNAVRGKGILTRATGPFAPGNVGNLDDTGLPSFDLDKAKELVQEYETETGQPLNFSFTTTQAASTVADAEFLKEQAEAAGMGVEIVTVDQSTQIDTAIQGDYEAIGWRNHPGGDPDEQYVWWNSTYPTNFGRIKDADIDNLLEEGRTTPDEDARVGIYEDLNRRFGEEVYNLWNYYTPWVVATASDVHGVLGEGPTSPEPFPGLAVGNPVTYMWIQQ
;
A
#
# COMPACT_ATOMS: atom_id res chain seq x y z
N MET A 1 -4.93 51.92 43.23
CA MET A 1 -5.35 52.77 42.12
C MET A 1 -5.29 51.90 40.88
N ALA A 2 -6.38 51.35 40.51
CA ALA A 2 -7.42 51.78 39.56
C ALA A 2 -6.96 51.46 38.14
N LEU A 3 -7.55 50.40 37.57
CA LEU A 3 -8.55 50.38 36.46
C LEU A 3 -7.93 50.72 35.11
N ALA A 4 -8.13 49.98 34.05
CA ALA A 4 -9.39 49.68 33.41
C ALA A 4 -9.24 48.59 32.30
N LEU A 5 -10.29 47.81 32.17
CA LEU A 5 -10.68 46.99 30.99
C LEU A 5 -10.90 47.86 29.75
N LEU A 6 -10.65 47.29 28.58
CA LEU A 6 -11.53 47.53 27.43
C LEU A 6 -11.44 46.35 26.46
N ALA A 7 -12.55 45.66 26.29
CA ALA A 7 -12.84 44.71 25.23
C ALA A 7 -13.34 45.48 24.00
N THR A 8 -12.95 45.03 22.82
CA THR A 8 -13.74 45.28 21.60
C THR A 8 -13.69 44.05 20.72
N ALA A 9 -14.87 43.45 20.50
CA ALA A 9 -15.17 42.45 19.49
C ALA A 9 -15.60 43.14 18.19
N CYS A 10 -15.29 42.52 17.07
CA CYS A 10 -16.03 42.46 15.79
C CYS A 10 -15.05 41.79 14.80
N GLY A 11 -15.26 40.68 14.20
CA GLY A 11 -16.42 40.22 13.44
C GLY A 11 -16.00 40.17 11.98
N GLY A 12 -15.87 39.01 11.37
CA GLY A 12 -15.61 38.86 9.94
C GLY A 12 -15.41 37.38 9.64
N GLY A 13 -16.45 36.73 9.13
CA GLY A 13 -16.44 35.35 8.75
C GLY A 13 -15.63 35.13 7.46
N GLY A 14 -15.09 33.96 7.33
CA GLY A 14 -14.52 33.38 6.16
C GLY A 14 -14.71 31.86 6.29
N ASP A 15 -15.64 31.33 5.54
CA ASP A 15 -15.82 29.89 5.38
C ASP A 15 -14.59 29.33 4.71
N ASP A 16 -13.88 28.47 5.41
CA ASP A 16 -12.90 27.54 4.83
C ASP A 16 -13.30 26.13 5.28
N SER A 17 -14.07 25.48 4.40
CA SER A 17 -14.40 24.07 4.51
C SER A 17 -13.24 23.25 3.94
N GLY A 18 -12.18 23.10 4.72
CA GLY A 18 -11.14 22.11 4.51
C GLY A 18 -11.35 20.97 5.51
N GLY A 19 -11.97 19.88 5.06
CA GLY A 19 -12.12 18.67 5.86
C GLY A 19 -10.77 17.97 6.04
N GLY A 20 -9.99 18.37 7.03
CA GLY A 20 -8.88 17.62 7.57
C GLY A 20 -9.37 16.86 8.79
N GLY A 21 -9.52 15.56 8.68
CA GLY A 21 -9.77 14.67 9.80
C GLY A 21 -8.64 14.78 10.81
N ASN A 22 -8.85 15.54 11.84
CA ASN A 22 -7.98 15.59 13.00
C ASN A 22 -8.32 14.36 13.84
N SER A 23 -7.48 13.30 13.77
CA SER A 23 -7.46 12.31 14.84
C SER A 23 -7.16 13.03 16.13
N ALA A 24 -8.14 13.07 17.03
CA ALA A 24 -7.92 13.47 18.40
C ALA A 24 -7.04 12.42 19.06
N GLY A 25 -5.72 12.53 18.90
CA GLY A 25 -4.77 11.86 19.75
C GLY A 25 -4.97 12.42 21.15
N GLY A 26 -5.75 11.73 21.99
CA GLY A 26 -5.65 11.90 23.44
C GLY A 26 -4.18 11.74 23.79
N ALA A 27 -3.68 12.50 24.78
CA ALA A 27 -2.29 12.39 25.24
C ALA A 27 -1.99 10.90 25.49
N GLU A 28 -1.27 10.27 24.57
CA GLU A 28 -0.81 8.91 24.75
C GLU A 28 0.05 8.90 26.02
N GLY A 29 -0.25 7.97 26.94
CA GLY A 29 0.52 7.83 28.17
C GLY A 29 1.97 7.47 27.86
N THR A 30 2.81 7.36 28.86
CA THR A 30 4.18 6.88 28.68
C THR A 30 4.15 5.39 28.34
N PRO A 31 4.83 4.94 27.27
CA PRO A 31 4.88 3.55 26.90
C PRO A 31 5.35 2.64 28.05
N THR A 32 4.64 1.56 28.29
CA THR A 32 4.96 0.58 29.34
C THR A 32 5.43 -0.72 28.69
N PRO A 33 6.62 -1.24 29.07
CA PRO A 33 7.07 -2.54 28.59
C PRO A 33 6.21 -3.68 29.13
N GLY A 34 6.02 -4.71 28.31
CA GLY A 34 5.30 -5.92 28.65
C GLY A 34 3.93 -6.02 27.97
N GLY A 35 3.28 -7.16 28.20
CA GLY A 35 1.96 -7.42 27.66
C GLY A 35 1.95 -8.23 26.37
N LYS A 36 0.75 -8.70 26.02
CA LYS A 36 0.50 -9.52 24.82
C LYS A 36 -0.61 -8.91 23.99
N LEU A 37 -0.35 -8.73 22.71
CA LEU A 37 -1.32 -8.21 21.75
C LEU A 37 -1.87 -9.34 20.89
N THR A 38 -3.19 -9.41 20.74
CA THR A 38 -3.84 -10.23 19.72
C THR A 38 -4.41 -9.33 18.63
N TYR A 39 -3.94 -9.52 17.40
CA TYR A 39 -4.29 -8.70 16.24
C TYR A 39 -5.11 -9.51 15.24
N GLY A 40 -6.33 -9.07 14.94
CA GLY A 40 -7.22 -9.66 13.93
C GLY A 40 -6.85 -9.20 12.51
N LEU A 41 -6.45 -10.15 11.66
CA LEU A 41 -6.12 -9.90 10.25
C LEU A 41 -7.34 -10.17 9.35
N GLU A 42 -7.43 -9.43 8.23
CA GLU A 42 -8.48 -9.65 7.22
C GLU A 42 -8.25 -10.87 6.33
N ALA A 43 -7.01 -11.35 6.26
CA ALA A 43 -6.65 -12.50 5.44
C ALA A 43 -5.42 -13.24 6.01
N GLU A 44 -5.21 -14.47 5.55
CA GLU A 44 -3.97 -15.22 5.73
C GLU A 44 -3.09 -15.07 4.49
N THR A 45 -1.77 -15.23 4.64
CA THR A 45 -0.87 -15.33 3.49
C THR A 45 -0.94 -16.73 2.86
N ALA A 46 -1.03 -16.80 1.53
CA ALA A 46 -1.22 -18.08 0.83
C ALA A 46 0.09 -18.89 0.72
N ASP A 47 1.24 -18.21 0.50
CA ASP A 47 2.48 -18.85 0.03
C ASP A 47 3.60 -18.89 1.09
N GLY A 48 3.26 -18.58 2.35
CA GLY A 48 4.22 -18.52 3.46
C GLY A 48 5.17 -17.31 3.37
N TRP A 49 6.36 -17.43 3.97
CA TRP A 49 7.19 -16.30 4.36
C TRP A 49 8.58 -16.26 3.70
N CYS A 50 8.72 -16.92 2.55
CA CYS A 50 9.93 -16.78 1.73
C CYS A 50 9.82 -15.50 0.91
N LEU A 51 10.35 -14.38 1.41
CA LEU A 51 10.03 -13.05 0.92
C LEU A 51 10.20 -12.83 -0.58
N PRO A 52 11.24 -13.34 -1.26
CA PRO A 52 11.36 -13.17 -2.72
C PRO A 52 10.22 -13.81 -3.52
N GLU A 53 9.68 -14.93 -3.05
CA GLU A 53 8.59 -15.69 -3.67
C GLU A 53 7.21 -15.29 -3.13
N ALA A 54 7.15 -14.73 -1.90
CA ALA A 54 5.89 -14.42 -1.24
C ALA A 54 5.16 -13.25 -1.91
N GLN A 55 3.86 -13.42 -2.15
CA GLN A 55 2.99 -12.36 -2.64
C GLN A 55 2.18 -11.77 -1.47
N LEU A 56 2.86 -10.98 -0.65
CA LEU A 56 2.26 -10.43 0.55
C LEU A 56 1.29 -9.29 0.21
N ALA A 57 0.02 -9.46 0.60
CA ALA A 57 -0.96 -8.38 0.75
C ALA A 57 -0.82 -7.72 2.14
N ILE A 58 -1.66 -6.75 2.47
CA ILE A 58 -1.54 -5.93 3.68
C ILE A 58 -1.39 -6.76 4.96
N SER A 59 -2.21 -7.79 5.16
CA SER A 59 -2.11 -8.69 6.33
C SER A 59 -0.76 -9.39 6.41
N GLY A 60 -0.26 -9.91 5.28
CA GLY A 60 1.05 -10.57 5.20
C GLY A 60 2.21 -9.61 5.44
N ILE A 61 2.12 -8.38 4.93
CA ILE A 61 3.12 -7.32 5.15
C ILE A 61 3.24 -7.01 6.65
N MET A 62 2.12 -6.89 7.36
CA MET A 62 2.13 -6.64 8.80
C MET A 62 2.86 -7.73 9.59
N VAL A 63 2.58 -8.99 9.27
CA VAL A 63 3.27 -10.14 9.90
C VAL A 63 4.74 -10.15 9.51
N ALA A 64 5.07 -9.98 8.24
CA ALA A 64 6.46 -9.98 7.78
C ALA A 64 7.30 -8.89 8.46
N ARG A 65 6.77 -7.67 8.59
CA ARG A 65 7.44 -6.55 9.26
C ARG A 65 7.62 -6.72 10.77
N THR A 66 6.91 -7.67 11.36
CA THR A 66 7.12 -8.07 12.75
C THR A 66 8.44 -8.83 12.92
N VAL A 67 8.85 -9.57 11.87
CA VAL A 67 10.04 -10.45 11.89
C VAL A 67 11.21 -9.88 11.12
N TYR A 68 10.96 -9.09 10.06
CA TYR A 68 12.00 -8.58 9.18
C TYR A 68 12.03 -7.05 9.20
N ASP A 69 13.23 -6.50 9.31
CA ASP A 69 13.47 -5.10 8.97
C ASP A 69 13.92 -4.94 7.51
N THR A 70 13.75 -3.73 6.99
CA THR A 70 14.16 -3.29 5.67
C THR A 70 15.41 -2.40 5.74
N LEU A 71 16.10 -2.17 4.62
CA LEU A 71 17.28 -1.29 4.58
C LEU A 71 16.93 0.18 4.77
N THR A 72 15.76 0.60 4.29
CA THR A 72 15.19 1.96 4.42
C THR A 72 13.79 1.90 5.01
N ARG A 73 13.28 3.05 5.45
CA ARG A 73 11.87 3.24 5.89
C ARG A 73 11.35 4.60 5.45
N PRO A 74 10.05 4.77 5.18
CA PRO A 74 9.48 6.08 4.92
C PRO A 74 9.39 6.92 6.20
N ASN A 75 9.62 8.23 6.06
CA ASN A 75 9.37 9.24 7.10
C ASN A 75 7.96 9.84 6.97
N ALA A 76 7.64 10.84 7.78
CA ALA A 76 6.32 11.48 7.82
C ALA A 76 5.89 12.10 6.49
N GLU A 77 6.84 12.56 5.68
CA GLU A 77 6.63 13.14 4.35
C GLU A 77 6.59 12.09 3.23
N GLY A 78 6.78 10.80 3.56
CA GLY A 78 6.84 9.71 2.58
C GLY A 78 8.18 9.58 1.85
N LYS A 79 9.20 10.32 2.28
CA LYS A 79 10.58 10.16 1.80
C LYS A 79 11.25 8.99 2.50
N TYR A 80 12.13 8.30 1.80
CA TYR A 80 12.79 7.11 2.33
C TYR A 80 14.11 7.47 3.01
N GLU A 81 14.30 6.94 4.20
CA GLU A 81 15.48 7.19 5.04
C GLU A 81 16.11 5.87 5.49
N PRO A 82 17.43 5.88 5.79
CA PRO A 82 18.15 4.69 6.24
C PRO A 82 17.53 4.08 7.52
N TRP A 83 17.34 2.73 7.52
CA TRP A 83 16.88 1.98 8.70
C TRP A 83 17.92 0.94 9.14
N LEU A 84 18.00 -0.27 8.52
CA LEU A 84 19.15 -1.17 8.72
C LEU A 84 20.45 -0.60 8.14
N ALA A 85 20.32 0.20 7.09
CA ALA A 85 21.42 1.00 6.60
C ALA A 85 21.75 2.17 7.56
N GLU A 86 23.02 2.56 7.63
CA GLU A 86 23.48 3.83 8.19
C GLU A 86 23.36 4.95 7.16
N SER A 87 23.64 4.64 5.87
CA SER A 87 23.40 5.52 4.74
C SER A 87 23.05 4.73 3.47
N VAL A 88 22.31 5.39 2.56
CA VAL A 88 21.98 4.90 1.22
C VAL A 88 22.14 6.09 0.29
N GLU A 89 23.18 6.09 -0.54
CA GLU A 89 23.58 7.27 -1.31
C GLU A 89 23.83 6.93 -2.77
N PRO A 90 23.21 7.68 -3.73
CA PRO A 90 23.52 7.55 -5.14
C PRO A 90 24.82 8.28 -5.50
N ASN A 91 25.44 7.86 -6.61
CA ASN A 91 26.38 8.72 -7.32
C ASN A 91 25.63 9.84 -8.09
N ALA A 92 26.37 10.75 -8.74
CA ALA A 92 25.79 11.97 -9.33
C ALA A 92 24.73 11.74 -10.41
N ASP A 93 24.75 10.58 -11.05
CA ASP A 93 23.82 10.21 -12.14
C ASP A 93 22.87 9.04 -11.77
N ALA A 94 22.83 8.67 -10.49
CA ALA A 94 22.03 7.58 -9.95
C ALA A 94 22.21 6.21 -10.66
N THR A 95 23.36 6.00 -11.31
CA THR A 95 23.73 4.71 -11.91
C THR A 95 24.42 3.76 -10.94
N MET A 96 24.82 4.24 -9.77
CA MET A 96 25.42 3.46 -8.71
C MET A 96 24.97 3.97 -7.35
N TRP A 97 24.58 3.04 -6.47
CA TRP A 97 24.20 3.32 -5.11
C TRP A 97 25.14 2.64 -4.12
N THR A 98 25.51 3.36 -3.07
CA THR A 98 26.31 2.83 -1.97
C THR A 98 25.43 2.68 -0.74
N ILE A 99 25.32 1.46 -0.21
CA ILE A 99 24.57 1.13 1.01
C ILE A 99 25.59 0.82 2.10
N LYS A 100 25.63 1.63 3.14
CA LYS A 100 26.44 1.38 4.33
C LYS A 100 25.55 0.87 5.45
N LEU A 101 25.87 -0.27 6.03
CA LEU A 101 25.10 -0.92 7.08
C LEU A 101 25.47 -0.39 8.46
N ARG A 102 24.50 -0.41 9.38
CA ARG A 102 24.79 -0.22 10.82
C ARG A 102 25.57 -1.41 11.34
N ASP A 103 26.58 -1.14 12.17
CA ASP A 103 27.36 -2.18 12.82
C ASP A 103 26.59 -2.82 14.00
N GLY A 104 26.86 -4.09 14.25
CA GLY A 104 26.39 -4.81 15.44
C GLY A 104 24.95 -5.37 15.36
N ILE A 105 24.24 -5.19 14.24
CA ILE A 105 22.91 -5.80 14.06
C ILE A 105 23.03 -7.30 13.84
N LYS A 106 22.14 -8.07 14.47
CA LYS A 106 22.08 -9.53 14.37
C LYS A 106 20.73 -10.02 13.91
N PHE A 107 20.76 -11.09 13.17
CA PHE A 107 19.56 -11.89 12.89
C PHE A 107 19.11 -12.68 14.13
N HIS A 108 17.89 -13.19 14.10
CA HIS A 108 17.30 -13.98 15.19
C HIS A 108 18.06 -15.27 15.52
N ASP A 109 18.84 -15.80 14.59
CA ASP A 109 19.73 -16.95 14.80
C ASP A 109 21.10 -16.57 15.41
N GLY A 110 21.31 -15.27 15.69
CA GLY A 110 22.55 -14.73 16.27
C GLY A 110 23.65 -14.41 15.25
N THR A 111 23.45 -14.71 13.95
CA THR A 111 24.39 -14.33 12.88
C THR A 111 24.36 -12.82 12.64
N ALA A 112 25.48 -12.25 12.21
CA ALA A 112 25.58 -10.81 11.95
C ALA A 112 24.88 -10.44 10.64
N LEU A 113 24.27 -9.26 10.60
CA LEU A 113 23.89 -8.59 9.35
C LEU A 113 25.15 -7.97 8.75
N ASP A 114 25.62 -8.49 7.63
CA ASP A 114 26.76 -7.98 6.89
C ASP A 114 26.48 -7.73 5.41
N ALA A 115 27.42 -7.13 4.71
CA ALA A 115 27.32 -6.80 3.31
C ALA A 115 27.10 -8.05 2.41
N THR A 116 27.61 -9.22 2.82
CA THR A 116 27.45 -10.46 2.06
C THR A 116 25.98 -10.93 2.10
N VAL A 117 25.38 -10.91 3.27
CA VAL A 117 23.97 -11.31 3.42
C VAL A 117 23.04 -10.31 2.74
N VAL A 118 23.30 -9.00 2.82
CA VAL A 118 22.54 -7.99 2.09
C VAL A 118 22.65 -8.18 0.58
N LYS A 119 23.87 -8.39 0.06
CA LYS A 119 24.06 -8.73 -1.36
C LYS A 119 23.21 -9.96 -1.76
N ASN A 120 23.26 -11.02 -0.95
CA ASN A 120 22.55 -12.25 -1.25
C ASN A 120 21.01 -12.06 -1.23
N ASN A 121 20.49 -11.21 -0.33
CA ASN A 121 19.07 -10.82 -0.33
C ASN A 121 18.70 -10.05 -1.60
N LEU A 122 19.48 -9.05 -1.99
CA LEU A 122 19.24 -8.29 -3.23
C LEU A 122 19.35 -9.19 -4.47
N ASP A 123 20.31 -10.13 -4.49
CA ASP A 123 20.42 -11.14 -5.54
C ASP A 123 19.21 -12.09 -5.57
N ALA A 124 18.65 -12.42 -4.40
CA ALA A 124 17.43 -13.23 -4.30
C ALA A 124 16.21 -12.48 -4.87
N TYR A 125 16.02 -11.22 -4.49
CA TYR A 125 14.92 -10.39 -5.02
C TYR A 125 15.03 -10.15 -6.53
N ARG A 126 16.23 -9.97 -7.09
CA ARG A 126 16.40 -9.82 -8.55
C ARG A 126 16.49 -11.13 -9.34
N GLY A 127 16.35 -12.29 -8.67
CA GLY A 127 16.29 -13.61 -9.32
C GLY A 127 17.63 -14.17 -9.76
N THR A 128 18.76 -13.71 -9.20
CA THR A 128 20.10 -14.22 -9.52
C THR A 128 20.69 -15.08 -8.42
N TYR A 129 20.02 -15.20 -7.27
CA TYR A 129 20.43 -16.11 -6.21
C TYR A 129 19.97 -17.53 -6.52
N PRO A 130 20.86 -18.57 -6.43
CA PRO A 130 20.60 -19.89 -7.01
C PRO A 130 19.38 -20.64 -6.44
N THR A 131 19.01 -20.38 -5.19
CA THR A 131 17.94 -21.08 -4.47
C THR A 131 16.64 -20.31 -4.40
N ARG A 132 16.58 -19.09 -4.94
CA ARG A 132 15.41 -18.19 -4.86
C ARG A 132 14.85 -17.89 -6.25
N HIS A 133 13.52 -17.90 -6.34
CA HIS A 133 12.80 -17.73 -7.61
C HIS A 133 11.69 -16.68 -7.45
N PRO A 134 12.08 -15.37 -7.36
CA PRO A 134 11.13 -14.30 -7.13
C PRO A 134 10.14 -14.20 -8.29
N LEU A 135 8.88 -13.84 -7.95
CA LEU A 135 7.83 -13.60 -8.92
C LEU A 135 7.87 -12.13 -9.39
N LEU A 136 7.23 -11.24 -8.65
CA LEU A 136 7.13 -9.82 -9.04
C LEU A 136 8.45 -9.05 -8.87
N PHE A 137 9.23 -9.35 -7.84
CA PHE A 137 10.45 -8.62 -7.54
C PHE A 137 11.51 -8.73 -8.64
N SER A 138 11.54 -9.83 -9.41
CA SER A 138 12.44 -9.95 -10.56
C SER A 138 12.19 -8.86 -11.62
N PHE A 139 10.96 -8.42 -11.78
CA PHE A 139 10.62 -7.30 -12.67
C PHE A 139 10.98 -5.96 -12.02
N THR A 140 10.65 -5.80 -10.74
CA THR A 140 10.93 -4.59 -9.96
C THR A 140 12.43 -4.28 -9.93
N PHE A 141 13.26 -5.27 -9.59
CA PHE A 141 14.72 -5.12 -9.50
C PHE A 141 15.48 -5.42 -10.80
N ASN A 142 14.77 -5.53 -11.93
CA ASN A 142 15.39 -5.81 -13.23
C ASN A 142 16.44 -4.75 -13.62
N ASN A 143 16.32 -3.51 -13.15
CA ASN A 143 17.28 -2.45 -13.43
C ASN A 143 18.64 -2.62 -12.69
N ILE A 144 18.76 -3.52 -11.72
CA ILE A 144 20.04 -3.81 -11.07
C ILE A 144 20.92 -4.62 -12.03
N ALA A 145 22.11 -4.09 -12.37
CA ALA A 145 23.12 -4.78 -13.15
C ALA A 145 23.98 -5.71 -12.26
N SER A 146 24.51 -5.18 -11.14
CA SER A 146 25.32 -5.96 -10.18
C SER A 146 25.12 -5.46 -8.75
N VAL A 147 25.40 -6.34 -7.80
CA VAL A 147 25.47 -6.05 -6.37
C VAL A 147 26.83 -6.57 -5.88
N ASP A 148 27.68 -5.70 -5.37
CA ASP A 148 29.05 -6.00 -5.03
C ASP A 148 29.36 -5.65 -3.57
N VAL A 149 30.05 -6.54 -2.86
CA VAL A 149 30.56 -6.29 -1.51
C VAL A 149 31.85 -5.46 -1.60
N VAL A 150 31.83 -4.26 -1.03
CA VAL A 150 33.00 -3.36 -0.98
C VAL A 150 33.84 -3.65 0.26
N ASP A 151 33.21 -3.79 1.41
CA ASP A 151 33.78 -4.18 2.69
C ASP A 151 32.72 -4.88 3.55
N PRO A 152 33.00 -5.36 4.78
CA PRO A 152 32.04 -6.12 5.58
C PRO A 152 30.71 -5.40 5.87
N LEU A 153 30.65 -4.07 5.80
CA LEU A 153 29.46 -3.27 6.08
C LEU A 153 29.02 -2.40 4.90
N THR A 154 29.65 -2.54 3.71
CA THR A 154 29.35 -1.69 2.55
C THR A 154 29.04 -2.51 1.30
N VAL A 155 27.89 -2.24 0.72
CA VAL A 155 27.43 -2.82 -0.56
C VAL A 155 27.36 -1.72 -1.62
N SER A 156 27.85 -2.01 -2.82
CA SER A 156 27.67 -1.18 -4.02
C SER A 156 26.66 -1.85 -4.95
N VAL A 157 25.66 -1.10 -5.40
CA VAL A 157 24.65 -1.57 -6.35
C VAL A 157 24.77 -0.77 -7.63
N THR A 158 25.10 -1.45 -8.73
CA THR A 158 25.20 -0.81 -10.06
C THR A 158 23.92 -1.03 -10.81
N MET A 159 23.39 0.05 -11.41
CA MET A 159 22.18 0.03 -12.22
C MET A 159 22.51 -0.13 -13.71
N LYS A 160 21.56 -0.63 -14.50
CA LYS A 160 21.64 -0.66 -15.98
C LYS A 160 21.38 0.73 -16.56
N GLU A 161 20.39 1.43 -16.00
CA GLU A 161 19.99 2.80 -16.34
C GLU A 161 19.85 3.60 -15.02
N PRO A 162 19.93 4.93 -15.02
CA PRO A 162 19.74 5.75 -13.83
C PRO A 162 18.46 5.40 -13.08
N TRP A 163 18.52 5.36 -11.74
CA TRP A 163 17.37 5.04 -10.90
C TRP A 163 17.37 5.89 -9.64
N VAL A 164 16.66 7.02 -9.67
CA VAL A 164 16.72 8.02 -8.60
C VAL A 164 15.94 7.64 -7.35
N ALA A 165 14.96 6.73 -7.46
CA ALA A 165 14.10 6.29 -6.37
C ALA A 165 14.46 4.91 -5.81
N PHE A 166 15.69 4.44 -6.01
CA PHE A 166 16.07 3.08 -5.59
C PHE A 166 15.94 2.85 -4.08
N ASP A 167 16.15 3.87 -3.28
CA ASP A 167 15.95 3.82 -1.82
C ASP A 167 14.51 3.46 -1.42
N ALA A 168 13.50 3.90 -2.17
CA ALA A 168 12.10 3.49 -1.99
C ALA A 168 11.93 1.97 -2.19
N PHE A 169 12.61 1.42 -3.17
CA PHE A 169 12.53 0.00 -3.48
C PHE A 169 13.26 -0.89 -2.46
N LEU A 170 14.18 -0.35 -1.67
CA LEU A 170 14.79 -1.04 -0.54
C LEU A 170 13.83 -1.22 0.66
N TYR A 171 12.71 -0.53 0.63
CA TYR A 171 11.55 -0.74 1.49
C TYR A 171 10.46 -1.58 0.79
N GLY A 172 10.16 -1.24 -0.48
CA GLY A 172 9.23 -1.96 -1.33
C GLY A 172 7.87 -2.19 -0.68
N SER A 173 7.24 -1.11 -0.16
CA SER A 173 5.98 -1.19 0.60
C SER A 173 6.05 -2.13 1.81
N GLY A 174 7.23 -2.25 2.43
CA GLY A 174 7.46 -3.11 3.61
C GLY A 174 7.67 -4.60 3.29
N ARG A 175 7.85 -4.96 2.01
CA ARG A 175 8.05 -6.36 1.57
C ARG A 175 9.51 -6.75 1.41
N VAL A 176 10.43 -5.79 1.25
CA VAL A 176 11.85 -6.06 0.98
C VAL A 176 12.63 -6.19 2.28
N GLY A 177 12.21 -7.14 3.11
CA GLY A 177 12.87 -7.47 4.37
C GLY A 177 14.18 -8.24 4.17
N MET A 178 15.11 -8.12 5.12
CA MET A 178 16.37 -8.86 5.11
C MET A 178 16.23 -10.20 5.82
N MET A 179 16.42 -11.29 5.09
CA MET A 179 16.44 -12.67 5.59
C MET A 179 17.87 -13.09 5.94
N ALA A 180 18.03 -13.88 7.02
CA ALA A 180 19.31 -14.50 7.36
C ALA A 180 19.78 -15.46 6.25
N GLN A 181 21.10 -15.66 6.16
CA GLN A 181 21.70 -16.59 5.19
C GLN A 181 21.11 -17.99 5.31
N ALA A 182 20.87 -18.46 6.54
CA ALA A 182 20.28 -19.79 6.78
C ALA A 182 18.88 -19.96 6.16
N GLN A 183 18.04 -18.91 6.17
CA GLN A 183 16.74 -18.94 5.51
C GLN A 183 16.87 -18.82 3.99
N LEU A 184 17.76 -17.96 3.48
CA LEU A 184 18.02 -17.83 2.04
C LEU A 184 18.46 -19.15 1.39
N ASP A 185 19.26 -19.94 2.10
CA ASP A 185 19.76 -21.23 1.61
C ASP A 185 18.78 -22.40 1.81
N ASP A 186 17.76 -22.22 2.65
CA ASP A 186 16.79 -23.29 2.92
C ASP A 186 15.84 -23.50 1.75
N THR A 187 16.13 -24.50 0.94
CA THR A 187 15.33 -24.88 -0.24
C THR A 187 14.05 -25.64 0.11
N GLN A 188 13.89 -26.09 1.37
CA GLN A 188 12.78 -26.92 1.78
C GLN A 188 11.74 -26.15 2.61
N ASN A 189 12.22 -25.32 3.53
CA ASN A 189 11.38 -24.72 4.55
C ASN A 189 11.52 -23.19 4.63
N CYS A 190 12.05 -22.51 3.59
CA CYS A 190 12.18 -21.06 3.56
C CYS A 190 10.87 -20.34 3.91
N ALA A 191 9.75 -20.88 3.45
CA ALA A 191 8.41 -20.33 3.71
C ALA A 191 7.95 -20.46 5.17
N GLU A 192 8.56 -21.35 5.94
CA GLU A 192 8.23 -21.59 7.35
C GLU A 192 9.27 -21.04 8.31
N ASN A 193 10.55 -21.07 7.95
CA ASN A 193 11.68 -20.69 8.81
C ASN A 193 12.00 -19.20 8.71
N MET A 194 11.19 -18.38 9.35
CA MET A 194 11.41 -16.93 9.36
C MET A 194 12.58 -16.55 10.29
N ILE A 195 13.66 -16.02 9.72
CA ILE A 195 14.85 -15.56 10.45
C ILE A 195 15.20 -14.16 9.95
N GLY A 196 14.70 -13.14 10.62
CA GLY A 196 14.92 -11.73 10.31
C GLY A 196 15.76 -11.02 11.36
N THR A 197 15.81 -9.70 11.28
CA THR A 197 16.44 -8.80 12.25
C THR A 197 15.40 -8.08 13.12
N GLY A 198 14.14 -8.32 12.88
CA GLY A 198 13.01 -7.53 13.38
C GLY A 198 12.75 -7.61 14.88
N PRO A 199 11.76 -6.83 15.36
CA PRO A 199 11.46 -6.66 16.78
C PRO A 199 10.94 -7.93 17.46
N PHE A 200 10.37 -8.85 16.70
CA PHE A 200 9.87 -10.11 17.23
C PHE A 200 10.40 -11.32 16.45
N MET A 201 10.54 -12.44 17.14
CA MET A 201 10.95 -13.72 16.57
C MET A 201 9.73 -14.61 16.41
N LYS A 202 9.62 -15.31 15.27
CA LYS A 202 8.56 -16.30 15.07
C LYS A 202 8.65 -17.38 16.13
N LYS A 203 7.56 -17.62 16.84
CA LYS A 203 7.40 -18.69 17.81
C LYS A 203 6.59 -19.86 17.26
N GLU A 204 5.45 -19.57 16.64
CA GLU A 204 4.53 -20.56 16.10
C GLU A 204 3.78 -19.99 14.89
N TRP A 205 3.56 -20.77 13.87
CA TRP A 205 2.62 -20.47 12.79
C TRP A 205 1.78 -21.69 12.48
N VAL A 206 0.48 -21.56 12.58
CA VAL A 206 -0.51 -22.55 12.18
C VAL A 206 -1.36 -21.91 11.08
N PRO A 207 -1.17 -22.28 9.81
CA PRO A 207 -1.88 -21.66 8.69
C PRO A 207 -3.40 -21.60 8.91
N ASN A 208 -4.00 -20.47 8.58
CA ASN A 208 -5.42 -20.15 8.76
C ASN A 208 -5.92 -20.17 10.22
N GLN A 209 -5.02 -20.20 11.20
CA GLN A 209 -5.40 -20.17 12.62
C GLN A 209 -4.70 -19.05 13.36
N LYS A 210 -3.37 -19.02 13.36
CA LYS A 210 -2.60 -18.00 14.09
C LYS A 210 -1.14 -17.96 13.66
N PHE A 211 -0.56 -16.80 13.85
CA PHE A 211 0.88 -16.58 13.86
C PHE A 211 1.26 -15.95 15.20
N VAL A 212 2.19 -16.55 15.93
CA VAL A 212 2.67 -16.07 17.24
C VAL A 212 4.13 -15.67 17.13
N ALA A 213 4.44 -14.46 17.55
CA ALA A 213 5.81 -13.94 17.62
C ALA A 213 6.12 -13.44 19.04
N GLU A 214 7.30 -13.76 19.54
CA GLU A 214 7.79 -13.33 20.85
C GLU A 214 8.87 -12.24 20.69
N LYS A 215 8.98 -11.38 21.69
CA LYS A 215 9.95 -10.28 21.71
C LYS A 215 11.35 -10.76 21.39
N ASN A 216 12.03 -10.06 20.47
CA ASN A 216 13.48 -10.20 20.26
C ASN A 216 14.22 -9.44 21.38
N PRO A 217 14.87 -10.11 22.33
CA PRO A 217 15.55 -9.44 23.44
C PRO A 217 16.78 -8.63 22.98
N ASP A 218 17.33 -8.98 21.81
CA ASP A 218 18.52 -8.36 21.24
C ASP A 218 18.16 -7.38 20.10
N TYR A 219 16.90 -6.93 20.02
CA TYR A 219 16.50 -5.99 18.98
C TYR A 219 17.31 -4.70 19.07
N TRP A 220 17.83 -4.26 17.95
CA TRP A 220 18.81 -3.19 17.88
C TRP A 220 18.22 -1.78 18.06
N ALA A 221 16.92 -1.57 17.68
CA ALA A 221 16.31 -0.25 17.68
C ALA A 221 15.77 0.14 19.05
N LYS A 222 15.77 1.46 19.28
CA LYS A 222 15.23 2.13 20.46
C LYS A 222 14.28 3.23 20.03
N ASP A 223 13.38 3.63 20.95
CA ASP A 223 12.56 4.83 20.77
C ASP A 223 13.37 6.12 20.91
N ALA A 224 12.73 7.28 20.71
CA ALA A 224 13.38 8.60 20.80
C ALA A 224 13.90 8.92 22.21
N GLU A 225 13.32 8.33 23.26
CA GLU A 225 13.76 8.45 24.66
C GLU A 225 14.88 7.48 25.01
N GLY A 226 15.23 6.54 24.12
CA GLY A 226 16.28 5.54 24.31
C GLY A 226 15.79 4.25 24.98
N ASN A 227 14.49 4.02 25.11
CA ASN A 227 13.93 2.78 25.62
C ASN A 227 14.07 1.66 24.57
N GLN A 228 14.24 0.44 25.05
CA GLN A 228 14.41 -0.73 24.19
C GLN A 228 13.08 -1.17 23.57
N LEU A 229 13.02 -1.18 22.24
CA LEU A 229 11.90 -1.74 21.47
C LEU A 229 12.04 -3.27 21.31
N PRO A 230 10.95 -3.98 21.02
CA PRO A 230 9.56 -3.55 21.10
C PRO A 230 9.10 -3.48 22.56
N TYR A 231 7.98 -2.80 22.82
CA TYR A 231 7.43 -2.75 24.18
C TYR A 231 6.75 -4.04 24.58
N LEU A 232 5.94 -4.65 23.68
CA LEU A 232 5.19 -5.88 23.92
C LEU A 232 6.12 -7.10 24.07
N ASP A 233 5.68 -8.10 24.87
CA ASP A 233 6.39 -9.37 25.02
C ASP A 233 6.02 -10.39 23.93
N GLU A 234 4.78 -10.35 23.43
CA GLU A 234 4.26 -11.30 22.46
C GLU A 234 3.18 -10.63 21.58
N VAL A 235 3.18 -10.96 20.31
CA VAL A 235 2.11 -10.59 19.38
C VAL A 235 1.55 -11.86 18.75
N THR A 236 0.22 -12.00 18.76
CA THR A 236 -0.50 -13.07 18.08
C THR A 236 -1.35 -12.47 16.96
N PHE A 237 -1.13 -12.87 15.73
CA PHE A 237 -1.99 -12.52 14.60
C PHE A 237 -2.98 -13.66 14.34
N VAL A 238 -4.26 -13.30 14.20
CA VAL A 238 -5.36 -14.26 13.98
C VAL A 238 -6.13 -13.86 12.72
N PRO A 239 -6.14 -14.68 11.66
CA PRO A 239 -6.96 -14.43 10.48
C PRO A 239 -8.45 -14.56 10.85
N ILE A 240 -9.20 -13.48 10.73
CA ILE A 240 -10.66 -13.43 10.92
C ILE A 240 -11.22 -12.75 9.67
N VAL A 241 -11.50 -13.53 8.63
CA VAL A 241 -11.82 -13.03 7.29
C VAL A 241 -13.09 -12.18 7.28
N GLU A 242 -14.13 -12.64 7.98
CA GLU A 242 -15.40 -11.91 8.07
C GLU A 242 -15.26 -10.67 8.96
N VAL A 243 -15.41 -9.49 8.37
CA VAL A 243 -15.18 -8.22 9.06
C VAL A 243 -16.08 -8.02 10.29
N ALA A 244 -17.35 -8.42 10.21
CA ALA A 244 -18.27 -8.34 11.35
C ALA A 244 -17.83 -9.22 12.53
N GLN A 245 -17.21 -10.37 12.26
CA GLN A 245 -16.63 -11.22 13.30
C GLN A 245 -15.39 -10.59 13.91
N ARG A 246 -14.57 -9.88 13.12
CA ARG A 246 -13.42 -9.12 13.62
C ARG A 246 -13.84 -8.00 14.57
N VAL A 247 -14.88 -7.23 14.19
CA VAL A 247 -15.45 -6.19 15.06
C VAL A 247 -15.97 -6.78 16.36
N ASN A 248 -16.79 -7.83 16.29
CA ASN A 248 -17.30 -8.52 17.49
C ASN A 248 -16.19 -9.03 18.40
N ALA A 249 -15.10 -9.56 17.82
CA ALA A 249 -13.95 -10.04 18.57
C ALA A 249 -13.19 -8.91 19.28
N LEU A 250 -13.11 -7.72 18.66
CA LEU A 250 -12.54 -6.53 19.29
C LEU A 250 -13.43 -6.04 20.45
N GLU A 251 -14.74 -5.93 20.25
CA GLU A 251 -15.70 -5.50 21.28
C GLU A 251 -15.77 -6.49 22.48
N SER A 252 -15.61 -7.80 22.22
CA SER A 252 -15.57 -8.80 23.29
C SER A 252 -14.23 -8.89 24.02
N GLY A 253 -13.17 -8.30 23.47
CA GLY A 253 -11.81 -8.40 24.00
C GLY A 253 -11.09 -9.72 23.63
N ASP A 254 -11.61 -10.48 22.67
CA ASP A 254 -10.94 -11.68 22.13
C ASP A 254 -9.71 -11.30 21.29
N ILE A 255 -9.73 -10.10 20.68
CA ILE A 255 -8.58 -9.43 20.05
C ILE A 255 -8.43 -8.01 20.60
N ASN A 256 -7.21 -7.48 20.56
CA ASN A 256 -6.89 -6.12 21.03
C ASN A 256 -6.77 -5.09 19.90
N ALA A 257 -6.56 -5.56 18.68
CA ALA A 257 -6.40 -4.72 17.51
C ALA A 257 -6.93 -5.39 16.25
N MET A 258 -7.37 -4.61 15.30
CA MET A 258 -7.72 -5.06 13.94
C MET A 258 -7.52 -3.96 12.92
N HIS A 259 -7.42 -4.34 11.65
CA HIS A 259 -7.49 -3.40 10.54
C HIS A 259 -8.68 -3.68 9.61
N THR A 260 -9.12 -2.65 8.90
CA THR A 260 -10.11 -2.79 7.83
C THR A 260 -10.03 -1.63 6.84
N SER A 261 -10.46 -1.88 5.61
CA SER A 261 -10.70 -0.87 4.56
C SER A 261 -12.17 -0.84 4.11
N ASP A 262 -13.05 -1.55 4.81
CA ASP A 262 -14.49 -1.60 4.48
C ASP A 262 -15.20 -0.31 4.96
N PRO A 263 -15.79 0.50 4.05
CA PRO A 263 -16.37 1.79 4.43
C PRO A 263 -17.53 1.70 5.43
N SER A 264 -18.35 0.64 5.33
CA SER A 264 -19.48 0.45 6.26
C SER A 264 -18.97 0.17 7.67
N THR A 265 -18.00 -0.72 7.78
CA THR A 265 -17.36 -1.05 9.06
C THR A 265 -16.62 0.15 9.65
N ILE A 266 -15.92 0.94 8.82
CA ILE A 266 -15.25 2.17 9.28
C ILE A 266 -16.27 3.15 9.88
N SER A 267 -17.42 3.33 9.21
CA SER A 267 -18.49 4.18 9.72
C SER A 267 -19.02 3.69 11.08
N ASP A 268 -19.18 2.39 11.26
CA ASP A 268 -19.64 1.80 12.52
C ASP A 268 -18.57 1.94 13.62
N LEU A 269 -17.30 1.67 13.32
CA LEU A 269 -16.17 1.82 14.25
C LEU A 269 -16.00 3.27 14.75
N ARG A 270 -16.27 4.27 13.90
CA ARG A 270 -16.27 5.68 14.34
C ARG A 270 -17.29 5.91 15.46
N GLY A 271 -18.49 5.32 15.32
CA GLY A 271 -19.53 5.42 16.36
C GLY A 271 -19.11 4.75 17.67
N ILE A 272 -18.38 3.63 17.62
CA ILE A 272 -17.85 2.94 18.79
C ILE A 272 -16.69 3.77 19.41
N ALA A 273 -15.81 4.32 18.60
CA ALA A 273 -14.70 5.15 19.07
C ALA A 273 -15.19 6.44 19.75
N ASP A 274 -16.28 7.04 19.28
CA ASP A 274 -16.91 8.21 19.92
C ASP A 274 -17.41 7.91 21.35
N SER A 275 -17.70 6.63 21.69
CA SER A 275 -18.04 6.24 23.06
C SER A 275 -16.82 6.07 23.97
N GLY A 276 -15.61 6.00 23.39
CA GLY A 276 -14.35 5.81 24.12
C GLY A 276 -14.01 4.32 24.42
N ASP A 277 -14.75 3.38 23.83
CA ASP A 277 -14.53 1.95 24.06
C ASP A 277 -13.35 1.41 23.25
N ILE A 278 -13.02 2.08 22.11
CA ILE A 278 -11.88 1.75 21.25
C ILE A 278 -11.13 3.02 20.85
N ASN A 279 -9.87 2.86 20.44
CA ASN A 279 -9.13 3.88 19.70
C ASN A 279 -9.22 3.59 18.21
N LEU A 280 -9.27 4.64 17.38
CA LEU A 280 -9.35 4.53 15.93
C LEU A 280 -8.28 5.41 15.28
N THR A 281 -7.42 4.79 14.49
CA THR A 281 -6.42 5.49 13.66
C THR A 281 -6.80 5.31 12.20
N GLU A 282 -6.99 6.41 11.47
CA GLU A 282 -7.46 6.41 10.09
C GLU A 282 -6.47 7.12 9.16
N SER A 283 -6.30 6.63 7.94
CA SER A 283 -5.55 7.31 6.89
C SER A 283 -5.95 6.84 5.49
N THR A 284 -5.94 7.79 4.54
CA THR A 284 -5.95 7.51 3.09
C THR A 284 -4.60 7.86 2.44
N LYS A 285 -3.67 8.43 3.23
CA LYS A 285 -2.37 8.89 2.72
C LYS A 285 -1.46 7.70 2.39
N PHE A 286 -0.73 7.79 1.30
CA PHE A 286 0.19 6.75 0.83
C PHE A 286 -0.46 5.36 0.76
N GLY A 287 -1.77 5.35 0.56
CA GLY A 287 -2.59 4.14 0.55
C GLY A 287 -2.80 3.58 -0.84
N GLU A 288 -3.68 2.60 -0.91
CA GLU A 288 -4.10 1.99 -2.17
C GLU A 288 -5.15 2.86 -2.86
N VAL A 289 -5.25 2.70 -4.17
CA VAL A 289 -6.35 3.25 -4.97
C VAL A 289 -7.21 2.11 -5.48
N THR A 290 -8.50 2.16 -5.21
CA THR A 290 -9.50 1.22 -5.76
C THR A 290 -9.98 1.72 -7.11
N TYR A 291 -9.96 0.85 -8.11
CA TYR A 291 -10.36 1.19 -9.48
C TYR A 291 -10.90 -0.01 -10.24
N ILE A 292 -11.51 0.24 -11.39
CA ILE A 292 -11.84 -0.76 -12.38
C ILE A 292 -10.78 -0.69 -13.47
N MET A 293 -10.04 -1.77 -13.63
CA MET A 293 -9.03 -1.92 -14.67
C MET A 293 -9.71 -2.31 -15.98
N LEU A 294 -9.46 -1.55 -17.03
CA LEU A 294 -9.99 -1.77 -18.37
C LEU A 294 -8.93 -2.41 -19.25
N ASN A 295 -9.28 -3.46 -19.99
CA ASN A 295 -8.33 -4.11 -20.88
C ASN A 295 -8.19 -3.32 -22.19
N SER A 296 -7.13 -2.50 -22.27
CA SER A 296 -6.89 -1.61 -23.40
C SER A 296 -6.43 -2.32 -24.69
N SER A 297 -6.30 -3.66 -24.68
CA SER A 297 -5.82 -4.43 -25.85
C SER A 297 -6.93 -5.03 -26.69
N LYS A 298 -8.18 -4.97 -26.26
CA LYS A 298 -9.32 -5.61 -26.94
C LYS A 298 -10.62 -4.81 -26.77
N PRO A 299 -11.61 -4.99 -27.70
CA PRO A 299 -12.93 -4.40 -27.56
C PRO A 299 -13.60 -4.77 -26.22
N PRO A 300 -14.44 -3.86 -25.65
CA PRO A 300 -14.71 -2.53 -26.18
C PRO A 300 -13.67 -1.47 -25.74
N PHE A 301 -12.77 -1.78 -24.80
CA PHE A 301 -11.93 -0.80 -24.11
C PHE A 301 -10.60 -0.48 -24.80
N ASP A 302 -10.32 -1.06 -25.97
CA ASP A 302 -9.31 -0.53 -26.92
C ASP A 302 -9.76 0.81 -27.55
N ASN A 303 -11.05 1.13 -27.48
CA ASN A 303 -11.65 2.38 -27.95
C ASN A 303 -11.78 3.40 -26.80
N VAL A 304 -11.23 4.61 -26.98
CA VAL A 304 -11.28 5.67 -25.97
C VAL A 304 -12.69 6.18 -25.66
N ASN A 305 -13.60 6.18 -26.66
CA ASN A 305 -14.98 6.60 -26.46
C ASN A 305 -15.72 5.62 -25.54
N ALA A 306 -15.42 4.31 -25.65
CA ALA A 306 -15.99 3.31 -24.73
C ALA A 306 -15.49 3.51 -23.28
N ARG A 307 -14.18 3.79 -23.10
CA ARG A 307 -13.64 4.06 -21.78
C ARG A 307 -14.24 5.33 -21.16
N LYS A 308 -14.31 6.42 -21.95
CA LYS A 308 -14.92 7.69 -21.51
C LYS A 308 -16.42 7.57 -21.26
N ALA A 309 -17.15 6.79 -22.06
CA ALA A 309 -18.56 6.54 -21.84
C ALA A 309 -18.82 5.91 -20.47
N LEU A 310 -18.00 4.92 -20.08
CA LEU A 310 -18.10 4.31 -18.75
C LEU A 310 -17.79 5.31 -17.64
N ALA A 311 -16.76 6.15 -17.81
CA ALA A 311 -16.41 7.16 -16.80
C ALA A 311 -17.49 8.24 -16.63
N TYR A 312 -18.09 8.72 -17.72
CA TYR A 312 -19.23 9.66 -17.66
C TYR A 312 -20.52 9.02 -17.10
N ALA A 313 -20.69 7.70 -17.25
CA ALA A 313 -21.84 6.99 -16.70
C ALA A 313 -21.71 6.77 -15.17
N PHE A 314 -20.50 6.78 -14.63
CA PHE A 314 -20.24 6.48 -13.22
C PHE A 314 -20.51 7.69 -12.32
N ASN A 315 -21.62 7.66 -11.54
CA ASN A 315 -21.92 8.66 -10.53
C ASN A 315 -21.27 8.28 -9.19
N PHE A 316 -20.09 8.87 -8.92
CA PHE A 316 -19.36 8.62 -7.69
C PHE A 316 -20.12 9.09 -6.44
N ASP A 317 -20.85 10.20 -6.51
CA ASP A 317 -21.58 10.72 -5.35
C ASP A 317 -22.68 9.76 -4.89
N ASP A 318 -23.44 9.20 -5.84
CA ASP A 318 -24.42 8.16 -5.55
C ASP A 318 -23.74 6.88 -5.04
N TYR A 319 -22.62 6.47 -5.67
CA TYR A 319 -21.83 5.33 -5.19
C TYR A 319 -21.37 5.55 -3.75
N ASN A 320 -20.78 6.70 -3.44
CA ASN A 320 -20.31 7.04 -2.11
C ASN A 320 -21.47 7.07 -1.09
N ALA A 321 -22.61 7.64 -1.45
CA ALA A 321 -23.78 7.66 -0.57
C ALA A 321 -24.31 6.26 -0.24
N VAL A 322 -24.41 5.37 -1.24
CA VAL A 322 -25.03 4.04 -1.09
C VAL A 322 -24.02 3.01 -0.58
N ARG A 323 -22.82 2.96 -1.17
CA ARG A 323 -21.79 1.96 -0.91
C ARG A 323 -20.71 2.45 0.06
N GLY A 324 -20.31 3.71 -0.07
CA GLY A 324 -19.24 4.34 0.71
C GLY A 324 -19.69 4.97 2.02
N LYS A 325 -20.99 4.96 2.36
CA LYS A 325 -21.52 5.65 3.56
C LYS A 325 -21.16 7.14 3.64
N GLY A 326 -20.84 7.77 2.52
CA GLY A 326 -20.44 9.16 2.45
C GLY A 326 -19.00 9.44 2.91
N ILE A 327 -18.19 8.41 3.23
CA ILE A 327 -16.84 8.60 3.78
C ILE A 327 -15.72 8.49 2.75
N LEU A 328 -16.03 8.07 1.51
CA LEU A 328 -15.02 7.87 0.47
C LEU A 328 -14.61 9.19 -0.18
N THR A 329 -13.34 9.30 -0.51
CA THR A 329 -12.80 10.37 -1.35
C THR A 329 -12.56 9.83 -2.75
N ARG A 330 -13.12 10.52 -3.78
CA ARG A 330 -12.95 10.12 -5.17
C ARG A 330 -11.49 10.11 -5.56
N ALA A 331 -11.04 9.03 -6.18
CA ALA A 331 -9.72 8.96 -6.77
C ALA A 331 -9.73 9.61 -8.17
N THR A 332 -8.67 10.33 -8.46
CA THR A 332 -8.47 11.04 -9.73
C THR A 332 -7.43 10.33 -10.61
N GLY A 333 -6.67 9.40 -10.06
CA GLY A 333 -5.61 8.66 -10.75
C GLY A 333 -4.89 7.66 -9.84
N PRO A 334 -3.71 7.18 -10.24
CA PRO A 334 -2.99 6.10 -9.54
C PRO A 334 -2.31 6.53 -8.23
N PHE A 335 -2.18 7.83 -7.96
CA PHE A 335 -1.42 8.35 -6.84
C PHE A 335 -2.35 8.78 -5.70
N ALA A 336 -2.22 8.15 -4.53
CA ALA A 336 -2.99 8.49 -3.34
C ALA A 336 -2.55 9.84 -2.74
N PRO A 337 -3.38 10.48 -1.90
CA PRO A 337 -2.98 11.67 -1.16
C PRO A 337 -1.67 11.46 -0.41
N GLY A 338 -0.76 12.41 -0.51
CA GLY A 338 0.61 12.35 0.02
C GLY A 338 1.66 11.87 -0.99
N ASN A 339 1.28 11.08 -2.01
CA ASN A 339 2.20 10.69 -3.07
C ASN A 339 2.53 11.86 -3.99
N VAL A 340 3.77 11.91 -4.46
CA VAL A 340 4.19 12.76 -5.57
C VAL A 340 3.34 12.42 -6.80
N GLY A 341 2.86 13.44 -7.51
CA GLY A 341 1.99 13.28 -8.68
C GLY A 341 0.50 13.18 -8.36
N ASN A 342 0.08 13.17 -7.08
CA ASN A 342 -1.33 13.28 -6.72
C ASN A 342 -1.89 14.65 -7.14
N LEU A 343 -3.04 14.66 -7.78
CA LEU A 343 -3.75 15.86 -8.23
C LEU A 343 -5.24 15.74 -7.92
N ASP A 344 -5.86 16.84 -7.53
CA ASP A 344 -7.32 16.90 -7.32
C ASP A 344 -8.08 16.87 -8.65
N ASP A 345 -7.49 17.40 -9.72
CA ASP A 345 -8.06 17.41 -11.07
C ASP A 345 -7.03 16.89 -12.09
N THR A 346 -7.35 15.78 -12.71
CA THR A 346 -6.55 15.13 -13.78
C THR A 346 -7.25 15.13 -15.13
N GLY A 347 -8.40 15.82 -15.25
CA GLY A 347 -9.25 15.71 -16.44
C GLY A 347 -10.08 14.43 -16.51
N LEU A 348 -10.08 13.60 -15.44
CA LEU A 348 -10.96 12.42 -15.36
C LEU A 348 -12.43 12.85 -15.45
N PRO A 349 -13.24 12.27 -16.37
CA PRO A 349 -14.63 12.65 -16.54
C PRO A 349 -15.45 12.60 -15.26
N SER A 350 -16.23 13.66 -15.02
CA SER A 350 -17.27 13.67 -14.00
C SER A 350 -18.57 13.13 -14.55
N PHE A 351 -19.46 12.63 -13.69
CA PHE A 351 -20.75 12.09 -14.09
C PHE A 351 -21.53 13.03 -15.02
N ASP A 352 -21.87 12.52 -16.21
CA ASP A 352 -22.73 13.16 -17.20
C ASP A 352 -23.40 12.05 -18.03
N LEU A 353 -24.63 11.68 -17.66
CA LEU A 353 -25.35 10.59 -18.31
C LEU A 353 -25.67 10.86 -19.78
N ASP A 354 -25.91 12.12 -20.15
CA ASP A 354 -26.23 12.47 -21.54
C ASP A 354 -24.97 12.36 -22.41
N LYS A 355 -23.82 12.79 -21.89
CA LYS A 355 -22.52 12.61 -22.57
C LYS A 355 -22.12 11.14 -22.67
N ALA A 356 -22.39 10.35 -21.63
CA ALA A 356 -22.20 8.89 -21.68
C ALA A 356 -22.98 8.25 -22.82
N LYS A 357 -24.28 8.58 -22.95
CA LYS A 357 -25.14 8.08 -24.04
C LYS A 357 -24.67 8.50 -25.42
N GLU A 358 -24.22 9.74 -25.56
CA GLU A 358 -23.62 10.24 -26.80
C GLU A 358 -22.41 9.39 -27.23
N LEU A 359 -21.47 9.14 -26.29
CA LEU A 359 -20.27 8.35 -26.57
C LEU A 359 -20.58 6.87 -26.84
N VAL A 360 -21.60 6.28 -26.19
CA VAL A 360 -22.11 4.94 -26.53
C VAL A 360 -22.58 4.90 -27.98
N GLN A 361 -23.36 5.89 -28.40
CA GLN A 361 -23.86 5.97 -29.78
C GLN A 361 -22.73 6.21 -30.80
N GLU A 362 -21.71 7.03 -30.45
CA GLU A 362 -20.51 7.21 -31.28
C GLU A 362 -19.76 5.90 -31.46
N TYR A 363 -19.52 5.15 -30.34
CA TYR A 363 -18.88 3.84 -30.39
C TYR A 363 -19.66 2.84 -31.28
N GLU A 364 -20.98 2.76 -31.11
CA GLU A 364 -21.82 1.88 -31.92
C GLU A 364 -21.81 2.27 -33.42
N THR A 365 -21.76 3.58 -33.71
CA THR A 365 -21.67 4.08 -35.09
C THR A 365 -20.32 3.75 -35.73
N GLU A 366 -19.25 3.90 -34.96
CA GLU A 366 -17.88 3.65 -35.43
C GLU A 366 -17.61 2.15 -35.65
N THR A 367 -18.04 1.31 -34.70
CA THR A 367 -17.70 -0.11 -34.69
C THR A 367 -18.74 -1.02 -35.32
N GLY A 368 -19.99 -0.55 -35.41
CA GLY A 368 -21.14 -1.36 -35.81
C GLY A 368 -21.55 -2.41 -34.76
N GLN A 369 -21.03 -2.31 -33.53
CA GLN A 369 -21.30 -3.24 -32.42
C GLN A 369 -21.89 -2.49 -31.23
N PRO A 370 -22.79 -3.13 -30.43
CA PRO A 370 -23.22 -2.54 -29.17
C PRO A 370 -22.06 -2.50 -28.16
N LEU A 371 -22.07 -1.47 -27.29
CA LEU A 371 -21.09 -1.35 -26.23
C LEU A 371 -21.48 -2.26 -25.07
N ASN A 372 -21.03 -3.52 -25.14
CA ASN A 372 -21.25 -4.53 -24.10
C ASN A 372 -19.92 -5.02 -23.58
N PHE A 373 -19.85 -5.35 -22.28
CA PHE A 373 -18.64 -5.90 -21.66
C PHE A 373 -18.95 -6.80 -20.47
N SER A 374 -17.99 -7.67 -20.15
CA SER A 374 -17.96 -8.45 -18.91
C SER A 374 -17.21 -7.67 -17.82
N PHE A 375 -17.76 -7.67 -16.60
CA PHE A 375 -17.08 -7.14 -15.42
C PHE A 375 -16.76 -8.26 -14.44
N THR A 376 -15.49 -8.56 -14.29
CA THR A 376 -14.98 -9.60 -13.38
C THR A 376 -14.74 -9.03 -11.98
N THR A 377 -15.26 -9.70 -10.96
CA THR A 377 -15.10 -9.33 -9.56
C THR A 377 -15.00 -10.56 -8.66
N THR A 378 -14.63 -10.39 -7.38
CA THR A 378 -14.63 -11.50 -6.41
C THR A 378 -16.05 -11.89 -5.99
N GLN A 379 -16.19 -13.06 -5.34
CA GLN A 379 -17.47 -13.58 -4.87
C GLN A 379 -17.93 -12.96 -3.54
N ALA A 380 -17.16 -12.03 -2.95
CA ALA A 380 -17.54 -11.36 -1.72
C ALA A 380 -18.83 -10.54 -1.92
N ALA A 381 -19.74 -10.57 -0.96
CA ALA A 381 -21.03 -9.90 -1.09
C ALA A 381 -20.90 -8.38 -1.33
N SER A 382 -19.87 -7.74 -0.75
CA SER A 382 -19.59 -6.33 -0.97
C SER A 382 -19.17 -6.03 -2.41
N THR A 383 -18.24 -6.81 -2.96
CA THR A 383 -17.73 -6.59 -4.32
C THR A 383 -18.77 -6.92 -5.39
N VAL A 384 -19.63 -7.92 -5.14
CA VAL A 384 -20.79 -8.21 -6.01
C VAL A 384 -21.79 -7.05 -6.00
N ALA A 385 -22.07 -6.46 -4.83
CA ALA A 385 -22.96 -5.31 -4.73
C ALA A 385 -22.37 -4.05 -5.40
N ASP A 386 -21.03 -3.88 -5.38
CA ASP A 386 -20.36 -2.81 -6.14
C ASP A 386 -20.47 -3.04 -7.65
N ALA A 387 -20.36 -4.30 -8.09
CA ALA A 387 -20.54 -4.68 -9.50
C ALA A 387 -21.96 -4.43 -10.00
N GLU A 388 -22.97 -4.76 -9.20
CA GLU A 388 -24.38 -4.49 -9.55
C GLU A 388 -24.67 -2.99 -9.63
N PHE A 389 -24.06 -2.18 -8.73
CA PHE A 389 -24.18 -0.73 -8.79
C PHE A 389 -23.58 -0.16 -10.08
N LEU A 390 -22.35 -0.58 -10.45
CA LEU A 390 -21.72 -0.19 -11.72
C LEU A 390 -22.59 -0.58 -12.91
N LYS A 391 -23.11 -1.82 -12.92
CA LYS A 391 -23.97 -2.33 -13.97
C LYS A 391 -25.22 -1.46 -14.16
N GLU A 392 -25.91 -1.10 -13.08
CA GLU A 392 -27.09 -0.24 -13.14
C GLU A 392 -26.78 1.10 -13.81
N GLN A 393 -25.65 1.73 -13.44
CA GLN A 393 -25.24 3.01 -14.01
C GLN A 393 -24.82 2.90 -15.48
N ALA A 394 -24.08 1.87 -15.85
CA ALA A 394 -23.66 1.63 -17.22
C ALA A 394 -24.88 1.31 -18.13
N GLU A 395 -25.83 0.50 -17.65
CA GLU A 395 -27.07 0.18 -18.38
C GLU A 395 -27.96 1.41 -18.58
N ALA A 396 -27.97 2.36 -17.63
CA ALA A 396 -28.69 3.64 -17.79
C ALA A 396 -28.12 4.50 -18.94
N ALA A 397 -26.84 4.30 -19.29
CA ALA A 397 -26.20 4.94 -20.43
C ALA A 397 -26.35 4.15 -21.74
N GLY A 398 -26.95 2.95 -21.71
CA GLY A 398 -27.15 2.09 -22.88
C GLY A 398 -26.09 1.02 -23.09
N MET A 399 -25.16 0.82 -22.15
CA MET A 399 -24.18 -0.26 -22.19
C MET A 399 -24.78 -1.57 -21.70
N GLY A 400 -24.28 -2.72 -22.19
CA GLY A 400 -24.64 -4.02 -21.63
C GLY A 400 -23.52 -4.53 -20.71
N VAL A 401 -23.86 -4.97 -19.49
CA VAL A 401 -22.87 -5.46 -18.52
C VAL A 401 -23.19 -6.86 -18.03
N GLU A 402 -22.25 -7.79 -18.19
CA GLU A 402 -22.29 -9.13 -17.62
C GLU A 402 -21.35 -9.21 -16.40
N ILE A 403 -21.87 -9.55 -15.22
CA ILE A 403 -21.06 -9.72 -14.02
C ILE A 403 -20.54 -11.16 -13.97
N VAL A 404 -19.20 -11.29 -13.88
CA VAL A 404 -18.49 -12.56 -13.72
C VAL A 404 -17.87 -12.61 -12.33
N THR A 405 -18.30 -13.55 -11.49
CA THR A 405 -17.76 -13.72 -10.13
C THR A 405 -16.80 -14.89 -10.05
N VAL A 406 -15.62 -14.67 -9.48
CA VAL A 406 -14.56 -15.67 -9.33
C VAL A 406 -13.97 -15.59 -7.91
N ASP A 407 -13.20 -16.61 -7.50
CA ASP A 407 -12.37 -16.46 -6.31
C ASP A 407 -11.17 -15.53 -6.57
N GLN A 408 -10.51 -15.06 -5.50
CA GLN A 408 -9.45 -14.05 -5.61
C GLN A 408 -8.24 -14.55 -6.40
N SER A 409 -7.85 -15.82 -6.28
CA SER A 409 -6.71 -16.35 -7.03
C SER A 409 -7.02 -16.43 -8.53
N THR A 410 -8.21 -16.87 -8.88
CA THR A 410 -8.70 -16.88 -10.27
C THR A 410 -8.79 -15.45 -10.83
N GLN A 411 -9.18 -14.45 -10.02
CA GLN A 411 -9.21 -13.05 -10.45
C GLN A 411 -7.79 -12.56 -10.82
N ILE A 412 -6.80 -12.89 -10.01
CA ILE A 412 -5.40 -12.53 -10.27
C ILE A 412 -4.89 -13.21 -11.54
N ASP A 413 -5.14 -14.52 -11.70
CA ASP A 413 -4.75 -15.27 -12.90
C ASP A 413 -5.41 -14.72 -14.16
N THR A 414 -6.69 -14.34 -14.07
CA THR A 414 -7.45 -13.71 -15.16
C THR A 414 -6.82 -12.37 -15.58
N ALA A 415 -6.38 -11.56 -14.63
CA ALA A 415 -5.68 -10.30 -14.90
C ALA A 415 -4.30 -10.55 -15.55
N ILE A 416 -3.52 -11.50 -15.03
CA ILE A 416 -2.21 -11.90 -15.59
C ILE A 416 -2.35 -12.37 -17.04
N GLN A 417 -3.36 -13.18 -17.34
CA GLN A 417 -3.61 -13.70 -18.68
C GLN A 417 -4.24 -12.66 -19.62
N GLY A 418 -4.90 -11.63 -19.06
CA GLY A 418 -5.64 -10.62 -19.83
C GLY A 418 -6.99 -11.13 -20.35
N ASP A 419 -7.57 -12.16 -19.70
CA ASP A 419 -8.84 -12.78 -20.09
C ASP A 419 -10.06 -12.09 -19.46
N TYR A 420 -10.06 -10.77 -19.50
CA TYR A 420 -11.14 -9.92 -19.00
C TYR A 420 -11.32 -8.72 -19.93
N GLU A 421 -12.46 -8.03 -19.84
CA GLU A 421 -12.72 -6.75 -20.47
C GLU A 421 -12.65 -5.63 -19.44
N ALA A 422 -13.36 -5.77 -18.31
CA ALA A 422 -13.21 -4.94 -17.12
C ALA A 422 -13.06 -5.82 -15.87
N ILE A 423 -12.24 -5.40 -14.90
CA ILE A 423 -11.97 -6.16 -13.69
C ILE A 423 -11.78 -5.23 -12.50
N GLY A 424 -12.41 -5.55 -11.35
CA GLY A 424 -12.19 -4.81 -10.11
C GLY A 424 -10.77 -5.00 -9.61
N TRP A 425 -10.09 -3.91 -9.24
CA TRP A 425 -8.68 -3.95 -8.84
C TRP A 425 -8.33 -2.92 -7.78
N ARG A 426 -7.19 -3.13 -7.13
CA ARG A 426 -6.49 -2.14 -6.29
C ARG A 426 -5.01 -2.15 -6.66
N ASN A 427 -4.38 -0.97 -6.74
CA ASN A 427 -2.94 -0.89 -6.87
C ASN A 427 -2.27 -1.13 -5.52
N HIS A 428 -0.99 -1.47 -5.55
CA HIS A 428 -0.22 -1.53 -4.33
C HIS A 428 0.03 -0.13 -3.76
N PRO A 429 -0.05 0.03 -2.43
CA PRO A 429 0.37 1.27 -1.81
C PRO A 429 1.89 1.43 -1.96
N GLY A 430 2.32 2.66 -2.16
CA GLY A 430 3.74 3.01 -2.27
C GLY A 430 3.95 4.47 -1.90
N GLY A 431 5.12 4.79 -1.36
CA GLY A 431 5.50 6.17 -1.05
C GLY A 431 6.02 6.91 -2.29
N ASP A 432 6.81 6.23 -3.11
CA ASP A 432 7.36 6.81 -4.33
C ASP A 432 6.56 6.40 -5.57
N PRO A 433 6.23 7.35 -6.47
CA PRO A 433 5.44 7.06 -7.67
C PRO A 433 6.16 6.13 -8.66
N ASP A 434 7.48 6.01 -8.62
CA ASP A 434 8.23 5.07 -9.47
C ASP A 434 7.91 3.59 -9.15
N GLU A 435 7.36 3.29 -7.97
CA GLU A 435 6.84 1.94 -7.66
C GLU A 435 5.71 1.52 -8.61
N GLN A 436 5.09 2.47 -9.30
CA GLN A 436 4.07 2.22 -10.32
C GLN A 436 4.64 1.87 -11.71
N TYR A 437 5.95 2.06 -11.93
CA TYR A 437 6.60 1.83 -13.23
C TYR A 437 6.30 0.44 -13.81
N VAL A 438 6.48 -0.61 -13.01
CA VAL A 438 6.30 -1.99 -13.46
C VAL A 438 4.84 -2.34 -13.81
N TRP A 439 3.88 -1.56 -13.30
CA TRP A 439 2.44 -1.79 -13.52
C TRP A 439 1.91 -1.11 -14.79
N TRP A 440 2.55 -0.02 -15.22
CA TRP A 440 2.01 0.82 -16.29
C TRP A 440 2.91 0.88 -17.54
N ASN A 441 4.20 0.56 -17.45
CA ASN A 441 5.08 0.56 -18.61
C ASN A 441 4.71 -0.57 -19.57
N SER A 442 4.55 -0.24 -20.86
CA SER A 442 4.03 -1.15 -21.89
C SER A 442 4.91 -2.37 -22.16
N THR A 443 6.20 -2.32 -21.77
CA THR A 443 7.16 -3.41 -21.97
C THR A 443 7.12 -4.47 -20.86
N TYR A 444 6.41 -4.19 -19.75
CA TYR A 444 6.36 -5.11 -18.62
C TYR A 444 5.15 -6.04 -18.67
N PRO A 445 5.32 -7.34 -18.37
CA PRO A 445 4.22 -8.30 -18.33
C PRO A 445 3.23 -8.04 -17.18
N THR A 446 3.65 -7.25 -16.17
CA THR A 446 2.82 -6.80 -15.05
C THR A 446 1.89 -5.64 -15.41
N ASN A 447 1.98 -5.07 -16.61
CA ASN A 447 0.98 -4.16 -17.16
C ASN A 447 -0.30 -4.94 -17.50
N PHE A 448 -1.07 -5.27 -16.48
CA PHE A 448 -2.27 -6.09 -16.63
C PHE A 448 -3.38 -5.38 -17.42
N GLY A 449 -3.46 -4.06 -17.37
CA GLY A 449 -4.35 -3.24 -18.19
C GLY A 449 -4.03 -3.24 -19.68
N ARG A 450 -2.87 -3.83 -20.06
CA ARG A 450 -2.40 -3.91 -21.46
C ARG A 450 -2.29 -2.54 -22.13
N ILE A 451 -2.01 -1.51 -21.34
CA ILE A 451 -1.85 -0.13 -21.81
C ILE A 451 -0.63 -0.07 -22.75
N LYS A 452 -0.82 0.56 -23.89
CA LYS A 452 0.26 0.86 -24.86
C LYS A 452 0.18 2.32 -25.23
N ASP A 453 0.82 3.14 -24.43
CA ASP A 453 0.85 4.59 -24.57
C ASP A 453 2.29 5.07 -24.42
N ALA A 454 2.85 5.62 -25.51
CA ALA A 454 4.23 6.06 -25.52
C ALA A 454 4.47 7.28 -24.62
N ASP A 455 3.46 8.11 -24.38
CA ASP A 455 3.57 9.24 -23.46
C ASP A 455 3.67 8.75 -22.02
N ILE A 456 2.87 7.73 -21.64
CA ILE A 456 2.97 7.07 -20.32
C ILE A 456 4.35 6.42 -20.16
N ASP A 457 4.83 5.65 -21.15
CA ASP A 457 6.14 5.01 -21.09
C ASP A 457 7.26 6.04 -20.91
N ASN A 458 7.22 7.15 -21.68
CA ASN A 458 8.21 8.21 -21.59
C ASN A 458 8.18 8.93 -20.22
N LEU A 459 7.00 9.26 -19.70
CA LEU A 459 6.85 9.93 -18.40
C LEU A 459 7.33 9.03 -17.25
N LEU A 460 7.05 7.72 -17.32
CA LEU A 460 7.58 6.77 -16.35
C LEU A 460 9.11 6.69 -16.37
N GLU A 461 9.71 6.70 -17.57
CA GLU A 461 11.16 6.67 -17.74
C GLU A 461 11.81 8.00 -17.28
N GLU A 462 11.23 9.14 -17.65
CA GLU A 462 11.68 10.45 -17.20
C GLU A 462 11.58 10.58 -15.67
N GLY A 463 10.47 10.14 -15.04
CA GLY A 463 10.29 10.16 -13.59
C GLY A 463 11.29 9.29 -12.85
N ARG A 464 11.68 8.15 -13.44
CA ARG A 464 12.70 7.22 -12.91
C ARG A 464 14.11 7.79 -12.96
N THR A 465 14.42 8.57 -14.00
CA THR A 465 15.78 9.01 -14.29
C THR A 465 16.07 10.46 -13.91
N THR A 466 15.06 11.26 -13.57
CA THR A 466 15.20 12.68 -13.22
C THR A 466 15.57 12.86 -11.75
N PRO A 467 16.77 13.39 -11.42
CA PRO A 467 17.20 13.57 -10.04
C PRO A 467 16.66 14.86 -9.38
N ASP A 468 16.18 15.82 -10.16
CA ASP A 468 15.60 17.07 -9.65
C ASP A 468 14.18 16.80 -9.14
N GLU A 469 13.97 16.97 -7.82
CA GLU A 469 12.70 16.64 -7.15
C GLU A 469 11.53 17.47 -7.70
N ASP A 470 11.72 18.77 -7.95
CA ASP A 470 10.65 19.65 -8.43
C ASP A 470 10.25 19.31 -9.89
N ALA A 471 11.22 19.01 -10.74
CA ALA A 471 10.96 18.53 -12.10
C ALA A 471 10.23 17.18 -12.08
N ARG A 472 10.63 16.28 -11.18
CA ARG A 472 10.03 14.96 -11.00
C ARG A 472 8.56 15.04 -10.58
N VAL A 473 8.20 16.00 -9.71
CA VAL A 473 6.80 16.27 -9.36
C VAL A 473 5.98 16.57 -10.62
N GLY A 474 6.45 17.50 -11.46
CA GLY A 474 5.75 17.85 -12.71
C GLY A 474 5.57 16.67 -13.66
N ILE A 475 6.58 15.80 -13.79
CA ILE A 475 6.52 14.59 -14.63
C ILE A 475 5.40 13.64 -14.15
N TYR A 476 5.31 13.36 -12.85
CA TYR A 476 4.28 12.48 -12.33
C TYR A 476 2.88 13.12 -12.29
N GLU A 477 2.79 14.44 -12.18
CA GLU A 477 1.53 15.15 -12.40
C GLU A 477 1.05 15.02 -13.85
N ASP A 478 1.95 15.13 -14.83
CA ASP A 478 1.62 14.95 -16.25
C ASP A 478 1.22 13.49 -16.54
N LEU A 479 1.91 12.53 -15.93
CA LEU A 479 1.50 11.12 -15.96
C LEU A 479 0.07 10.94 -15.42
N ASN A 480 -0.25 11.56 -14.30
CA ASN A 480 -1.57 11.48 -13.70
C ASN A 480 -2.65 12.12 -14.59
N ARG A 481 -2.37 13.29 -15.21
CA ARG A 481 -3.26 13.90 -16.20
C ARG A 481 -3.51 12.99 -17.39
N ARG A 482 -2.45 12.32 -17.90
CA ARG A 482 -2.59 11.39 -19.03
C ARG A 482 -3.53 10.23 -18.69
N PHE A 483 -3.45 9.68 -17.46
CA PHE A 483 -4.41 8.66 -17.00
C PHE A 483 -5.84 9.19 -16.91
N GLY A 484 -6.05 10.42 -16.46
CA GLY A 484 -7.36 11.07 -16.40
C GLY A 484 -7.96 11.29 -17.79
N GLU A 485 -7.18 11.83 -18.72
CA GLU A 485 -7.60 12.15 -20.07
C GLU A 485 -7.95 10.92 -20.92
N GLU A 486 -7.15 9.85 -20.83
CA GLU A 486 -7.32 8.64 -21.65
C GLU A 486 -8.23 7.60 -21.01
N VAL A 487 -8.50 7.71 -19.70
CA VAL A 487 -9.37 6.80 -18.93
C VAL A 487 -8.97 5.34 -19.12
N TYR A 488 -7.68 5.02 -18.98
CA TYR A 488 -7.23 3.63 -19.03
C TYR A 488 -7.77 2.78 -17.89
N ASN A 489 -8.12 3.44 -16.78
CA ASN A 489 -8.80 2.85 -15.64
C ASN A 489 -9.95 3.77 -15.20
N LEU A 490 -11.04 3.20 -14.70
CA LEU A 490 -12.04 3.97 -13.99
C LEU A 490 -11.60 4.07 -12.53
N TRP A 491 -10.92 5.17 -12.19
CA TRP A 491 -10.49 5.46 -10.83
C TRP A 491 -11.71 5.71 -9.96
N ASN A 492 -11.82 4.95 -8.84
CA ASN A 492 -13.00 5.00 -8.00
C ASN A 492 -12.74 5.82 -6.74
N TYR A 493 -12.00 5.28 -5.77
CA TYR A 493 -11.72 6.00 -4.52
C TYR A 493 -10.33 5.66 -3.97
N TYR A 494 -9.79 6.61 -3.19
CA TYR A 494 -8.64 6.35 -2.34
C TYR A 494 -9.08 5.46 -1.19
N THR A 495 -8.47 4.28 -1.07
CA THR A 495 -8.90 3.26 -0.11
C THR A 495 -8.66 3.76 1.32
N PRO A 496 -9.73 3.95 2.11
CA PRO A 496 -9.55 4.31 3.50
C PRO A 496 -9.03 3.10 4.29
N TRP A 497 -8.02 3.33 5.09
CA TRP A 497 -7.52 2.32 6.03
C TRP A 497 -7.72 2.79 7.45
N VAL A 498 -8.17 1.88 8.32
CA VAL A 498 -8.22 2.09 9.75
C VAL A 498 -7.57 0.93 10.50
N VAL A 499 -6.95 1.29 11.60
CA VAL A 499 -6.58 0.36 12.67
C VAL A 499 -7.43 0.74 13.88
N ALA A 500 -8.25 -0.21 14.34
CA ALA A 500 -9.03 -0.09 15.55
C ALA A 500 -8.37 -0.91 16.65
N THR A 501 -8.22 -0.32 17.83
CA THR A 501 -7.61 -0.99 18.98
C THR A 501 -8.49 -0.87 20.21
N ALA A 502 -8.36 -1.79 21.16
CA ALA A 502 -8.88 -1.61 22.50
C ALA A 502 -8.37 -0.28 23.09
N SER A 503 -9.14 0.36 23.97
CA SER A 503 -8.83 1.70 24.46
C SER A 503 -7.52 1.81 25.27
N ASP A 504 -7.00 0.68 25.75
CA ASP A 504 -5.72 0.58 26.46
C ASP A 504 -4.52 0.29 25.55
N VAL A 505 -4.73 0.13 24.22
CA VAL A 505 -3.66 -0.13 23.23
C VAL A 505 -3.32 1.15 22.48
N HIS A 506 -2.05 1.50 22.45
CA HIS A 506 -1.49 2.74 21.90
C HIS A 506 -0.33 2.47 20.93
N GLY A 507 0.21 3.52 20.28
CA GLY A 507 1.42 3.45 19.45
C GLY A 507 1.22 2.81 18.08
N VAL A 508 0.03 2.93 17.47
CA VAL A 508 -0.33 2.25 16.20
C VAL A 508 0.57 2.66 15.03
N LEU A 509 0.85 3.94 14.83
CA LEU A 509 1.68 4.41 13.71
C LEU A 509 3.18 4.25 13.99
N GLY A 510 3.56 4.34 15.26
CA GLY A 510 4.97 4.30 15.67
C GLY A 510 5.69 5.63 15.40
N GLU A 511 7.02 5.58 15.44
CA GLU A 511 7.88 6.74 15.18
C GLU A 511 8.55 6.61 13.81
N GLY A 512 8.88 7.75 13.20
CA GLY A 512 9.68 7.81 11.99
C GLY A 512 11.16 7.42 12.28
N PRO A 513 11.95 7.13 11.23
CA PRO A 513 13.34 6.70 11.39
C PRO A 513 14.26 7.78 11.97
N THR A 514 13.97 9.05 11.72
CA THR A 514 14.79 10.20 12.18
C THR A 514 13.99 11.24 12.97
N SER A 515 12.68 11.06 13.08
CA SER A 515 11.74 11.96 13.75
C SER A 515 10.71 11.16 14.53
N PRO A 516 10.18 11.67 15.67
CA PRO A 516 9.04 11.08 16.35
C PRO A 516 7.73 11.15 15.52
N GLU A 517 7.68 11.98 14.47
CA GLU A 517 6.51 12.04 13.60
C GLU A 517 6.40 10.77 12.75
N PRO A 518 5.26 10.04 12.84
CA PRO A 518 5.08 8.78 12.14
C PRO A 518 4.78 8.97 10.65
N PHE A 519 5.14 7.95 9.85
CA PHE A 519 4.64 7.84 8.49
C PHE A 519 3.13 7.54 8.51
N PRO A 520 2.30 8.35 7.84
CA PRO A 520 0.84 8.24 7.98
C PRO A 520 0.19 7.14 7.12
N GLY A 521 0.96 6.38 6.34
CA GLY A 521 0.45 5.33 5.44
C GLY A 521 0.12 4.04 6.21
N LEU A 522 -1.12 3.86 6.64
CA LEU A 522 -1.55 2.70 7.44
C LEU A 522 -1.41 1.37 6.70
N ALA A 523 -1.64 1.34 5.40
CA ALA A 523 -1.57 0.09 4.62
C ALA A 523 -0.20 -0.60 4.70
N VAL A 524 0.89 0.17 4.80
CA VAL A 524 2.26 -0.37 4.80
C VAL A 524 3.16 0.19 5.90
N GLY A 525 2.71 1.19 6.62
CA GLY A 525 3.50 1.94 7.59
C GLY A 525 3.26 1.61 9.07
N ASN A 526 2.40 0.67 9.39
CA ASN A 526 1.85 0.40 10.71
C ASN A 526 2.59 -0.79 11.42
N PRO A 527 3.79 -0.58 11.96
CA PRO A 527 4.51 -1.63 12.64
C PRO A 527 4.00 -1.83 14.08
N VAL A 528 3.80 -3.09 14.48
CA VAL A 528 3.49 -3.44 15.88
C VAL A 528 4.64 -3.16 16.85
N THR A 529 5.80 -2.78 16.33
CA THR A 529 7.04 -2.49 17.07
C THR A 529 6.85 -1.45 18.18
N TYR A 530 6.02 -0.43 17.91
CA TYR A 530 5.78 0.69 18.82
C TYR A 530 4.48 0.56 19.61
N MET A 531 3.69 -0.50 19.35
CA MET A 531 2.46 -0.71 20.09
C MET A 531 2.74 -1.14 21.53
N TRP A 532 1.95 -0.62 22.44
CA TRP A 532 2.04 -0.93 23.87
C TRP A 532 0.65 -0.95 24.52
N ILE A 533 0.54 -1.61 25.65
CA ILE A 533 -0.71 -1.75 26.41
C ILE A 533 -0.56 -0.99 27.73
N GLN A 534 -1.47 -0.07 27.99
CA GLN A 534 -1.54 0.67 29.25
C GLN A 534 -1.92 -0.33 30.38
N GLN A 535 -1.10 -0.39 31.43
CA GLN A 535 -1.31 -1.26 32.58
C GLN A 535 -2.05 -0.55 33.69
#